data_6d2bb9c640d84406e5c3e442304e3f1a
#
_entry.id   6d2bb9c640d84406e5c3e442304e3f1a
#
_cell.length_a   1.000
_cell.length_b   1.000
_cell.length_c   1.000
_cell.angle_alpha   90.00
_cell.angle_beta   90.00
_cell.angle_gamma   90.00
#
_symmetry.space_group_name_H-M   'P 1'
#
loop_
_entity.id
_entity.type
_entity.pdbx_description
1 polymer ?
#
loop_
_entity_poly.entity_id
_entity_poly.type
_entity_poly.pdbx_seq_one_letter_code
_entity_poly.pdbx_strand_id
1 'polypeptide(L)'
;LAQMFQRGMRPLIQEYIEESHGRDIRVIVVMGRVVASMERKARGTEFRSNFHLGGSVEAIKLTPDQESVAIRAANELGLDVAGVDMLDSASGPLVLEANSSPGLEGIERATGINVAARIVSSLRARVRERIEEGDMPPNQDVPHGSSIENHLDSNEASG
;
A
#
# COMPACT_ATOMS: atom_id res chain seq x y z
N LEU A 1 18.80 0.46 -25.55
CA LEU A 1 19.40 1.41 -24.59
C LEU A 1 20.01 2.61 -25.32
N ALA A 2 20.95 2.43 -26.27
CA ALA A 2 21.63 3.54 -26.97
C ALA A 2 20.63 4.53 -27.61
N GLN A 3 19.60 4.05 -28.29
CA GLN A 3 18.54 4.89 -28.87
C GLN A 3 17.71 5.67 -27.83
N MET A 4 17.52 5.11 -26.63
CA MET A 4 16.82 5.79 -25.55
C MET A 4 17.64 6.97 -25.01
N PHE A 5 18.95 6.76 -24.81
CA PHE A 5 19.88 7.83 -24.39
C PHE A 5 19.98 8.94 -25.45
N GLN A 6 20.03 8.58 -26.74
CA GLN A 6 20.03 9.55 -27.85
C GLN A 6 18.77 10.43 -27.89
N ARG A 7 17.63 9.90 -27.38
CA ARG A 7 16.36 10.65 -27.24
C ARG A 7 16.26 11.42 -25.92
N GLY A 8 17.31 11.51 -25.13
CA GLY A 8 17.32 12.22 -23.83
C GLY A 8 16.56 11.49 -22.71
N MET A 9 16.17 10.25 -22.92
CA MET A 9 15.49 9.44 -21.90
C MET A 9 16.52 8.98 -20.85
N ARG A 10 16.10 8.97 -19.58
CA ARG A 10 16.88 8.44 -18.46
C ARG A 10 16.21 7.14 -17.97
N PRO A 11 16.51 5.98 -18.58
CA PRO A 11 15.92 4.72 -18.15
C PRO A 11 16.47 4.29 -16.79
N LEU A 12 15.58 3.80 -15.93
CA LEU A 12 15.96 3.03 -14.75
C LEU A 12 16.30 1.61 -15.22
N ILE A 13 17.48 1.12 -14.86
CA ILE A 13 17.94 -0.24 -15.19
C ILE A 13 18.10 -0.97 -13.86
N GLN A 14 17.42 -2.11 -13.74
CA GLN A 14 17.46 -2.98 -12.57
C GLN A 14 17.87 -4.39 -13.00
N GLU A 15 18.50 -5.12 -12.09
CA GLU A 15 18.78 -6.53 -12.28
C GLU A 15 17.47 -7.31 -12.47
N TYR A 16 17.48 -8.26 -13.40
CA TYR A 16 16.35 -9.15 -13.59
C TYR A 16 16.46 -10.34 -12.64
N ILE A 17 15.45 -10.53 -11.81
CA ILE A 17 15.37 -11.64 -10.84
C ILE A 17 14.53 -12.76 -11.45
N GLU A 18 15.21 -13.79 -11.93
CA GLU A 18 14.59 -14.89 -12.67
C GLU A 18 13.62 -15.70 -11.80
N GLU A 19 13.94 -15.89 -10.53
CA GLU A 19 13.13 -16.66 -9.57
C GLU A 19 11.74 -16.04 -9.35
N SER A 20 11.65 -14.73 -9.53
CA SER A 20 10.40 -13.97 -9.38
C SER A 20 9.75 -13.61 -10.72
N HIS A 21 10.11 -14.31 -11.82
CA HIS A 21 9.53 -14.00 -13.14
C HIS A 21 8.01 -13.87 -13.10
N GLY A 22 7.51 -12.67 -13.43
CA GLY A 22 6.08 -12.37 -13.48
C GLY A 22 5.35 -12.43 -12.13
N ARG A 23 6.07 -12.43 -11.01
CA ARG A 23 5.52 -12.45 -9.65
C ARG A 23 6.19 -11.40 -8.80
N ASP A 24 5.43 -10.78 -7.94
CA ASP A 24 5.92 -9.94 -6.86
C ASP A 24 5.01 -10.04 -5.62
N ILE A 25 5.54 -9.60 -4.50
CA ILE A 25 4.85 -9.60 -3.22
C ILE A 25 4.60 -8.15 -2.83
N ARG A 26 3.34 -7.80 -2.58
CA ARG A 26 2.96 -6.53 -1.97
C ARG A 26 2.59 -6.72 -0.51
N VAL A 27 3.22 -5.94 0.35
CA VAL A 27 2.98 -5.93 1.79
C VAL A 27 2.51 -4.55 2.23
N ILE A 28 1.42 -4.48 2.97
CA ILE A 28 1.03 -3.22 3.64
C ILE A 28 1.56 -3.25 5.06
N VAL A 29 2.41 -2.27 5.36
CA VAL A 29 2.96 -2.01 6.69
C VAL A 29 2.28 -0.78 7.26
N VAL A 30 1.80 -0.86 8.50
CA VAL A 30 1.19 0.26 9.22
C VAL A 30 1.79 0.32 10.62
N MET A 31 2.41 1.43 10.97
CA MET A 31 3.07 1.65 12.27
C MET A 31 4.01 0.50 12.65
N GLY A 32 4.87 0.09 11.71
CA GLY A 32 5.85 -0.97 11.90
C GLY A 32 5.27 -2.39 12.00
N ARG A 33 4.02 -2.62 11.58
CA ARG A 33 3.37 -3.93 11.61
C ARG A 33 2.80 -4.28 10.25
N VAL A 34 2.94 -5.53 9.83
CA VAL A 34 2.27 -6.02 8.62
C VAL A 34 0.77 -6.16 8.89
N VAL A 35 -0.03 -5.53 8.04
CA VAL A 35 -1.50 -5.56 8.10
C VAL A 35 -2.09 -6.52 7.08
N ALA A 36 -1.52 -6.56 5.89
CA ALA A 36 -1.97 -7.41 4.80
C ALA A 36 -0.81 -7.70 3.84
N SER A 37 -0.85 -8.87 3.19
CA SER A 37 0.11 -9.27 2.16
C SER A 37 -0.56 -10.05 1.05
N MET A 38 -0.10 -9.82 -0.18
CA MET A 38 -0.56 -10.53 -1.38
C MET A 38 0.59 -10.78 -2.35
N GLU A 39 0.47 -11.86 -3.10
CA GLU A 39 1.26 -12.08 -4.32
C GLU A 39 0.48 -11.56 -5.53
N ARG A 40 1.17 -10.87 -6.42
CA ARG A 40 0.65 -10.49 -7.74
C ARG A 40 1.31 -11.36 -8.79
N LYS A 41 0.52 -11.90 -9.71
CA LYS A 41 1.00 -12.75 -10.81
C LYS A 41 0.63 -12.12 -12.13
N ALA A 42 1.60 -11.95 -13.02
CA ALA A 42 1.38 -11.49 -14.38
C ALA A 42 0.55 -12.51 -15.18
N ARG A 43 -0.10 -12.06 -16.22
CA ARG A 43 -0.84 -12.93 -17.14
C ARG A 43 0.05 -13.33 -18.31
N GLY A 44 0.12 -14.63 -18.59
CA GLY A 44 0.84 -15.18 -19.73
C GLY A 44 2.36 -15.02 -19.60
N THR A 45 3.02 -14.52 -20.64
CA THR A 45 4.48 -14.31 -20.72
C THR A 45 4.93 -12.92 -20.29
N GLU A 46 4.02 -12.09 -19.75
CA GLU A 46 4.37 -10.77 -19.24
C GLU A 46 5.22 -10.93 -17.96
N PHE A 47 6.32 -10.21 -17.89
CA PHE A 47 7.21 -10.26 -16.72
C PHE A 47 6.81 -9.25 -15.62
N ARG A 48 5.92 -8.30 -15.94
CA ARG A 48 5.42 -7.29 -14.98
C ARG A 48 4.15 -7.80 -14.32
N SER A 49 4.19 -8.00 -13.03
CA SER A 49 3.06 -8.42 -12.20
C SER A 49 2.08 -7.25 -11.91
N ASN A 50 1.54 -6.64 -12.96
CA ASN A 50 0.67 -5.47 -12.80
C ASN A 50 -0.80 -5.90 -12.79
N PHE A 51 -1.49 -5.72 -11.65
CA PHE A 51 -2.92 -6.05 -11.47
C PHE A 51 -3.81 -5.37 -12.52
N HIS A 52 -3.53 -4.11 -12.86
CA HIS A 52 -4.31 -3.35 -13.85
C HIS A 52 -4.18 -3.88 -15.29
N LEU A 53 -3.20 -4.73 -15.57
CA LEU A 53 -3.00 -5.38 -16.87
C LEU A 53 -3.64 -6.79 -16.95
N GLY A 54 -4.51 -7.13 -16.00
CA GLY A 54 -5.24 -8.40 -15.99
C GLY A 54 -4.49 -9.55 -15.29
N GLY A 55 -3.49 -9.23 -14.49
CA GLY A 55 -2.85 -10.17 -13.56
C GLY A 55 -3.80 -10.64 -12.46
N SER A 56 -3.45 -11.73 -11.78
CA SER A 56 -4.16 -12.23 -10.61
C SER A 56 -3.49 -11.77 -9.31
N VAL A 57 -4.28 -11.68 -8.25
CA VAL A 57 -3.83 -11.40 -6.89
C VAL A 57 -4.31 -12.49 -5.97
N GLU A 58 -3.46 -12.88 -5.01
CA GLU A 58 -3.74 -13.92 -4.03
C GLU A 58 -3.20 -13.51 -2.67
N ALA A 59 -3.99 -13.70 -1.61
CA ALA A 59 -3.50 -13.49 -0.25
C ALA A 59 -2.42 -14.52 0.07
N ILE A 60 -1.31 -14.07 0.66
CA ILE A 60 -0.22 -14.96 1.07
C ILE A 60 0.13 -14.73 2.53
N LYS A 61 0.74 -15.76 3.14
CA LYS A 61 1.42 -15.64 4.42
C LYS A 61 2.91 -15.40 4.16
N LEU A 62 3.45 -14.33 4.70
CA LEU A 62 4.87 -14.01 4.58
C LEU A 62 5.73 -15.00 5.35
N THR A 63 6.94 -15.21 4.87
CA THR A 63 8.02 -15.78 5.67
C THR A 63 8.52 -14.75 6.68
N PRO A 64 9.19 -15.18 7.78
CA PRO A 64 9.78 -14.24 8.74
C PRO A 64 10.74 -13.24 8.10
N ASP A 65 11.50 -13.67 7.09
CA ASP A 65 12.46 -12.80 6.38
C ASP A 65 11.74 -11.75 5.53
N GLN A 66 10.68 -12.14 4.79
CA GLN A 66 9.86 -11.22 4.01
C GLN A 66 9.19 -10.18 4.91
N GLU A 67 8.62 -10.60 6.05
CA GLU A 67 8.00 -9.70 7.02
C GLU A 67 9.03 -8.72 7.60
N SER A 68 10.20 -9.22 8.02
CA SER A 68 11.29 -8.40 8.56
C SER A 68 11.79 -7.37 7.56
N VAL A 69 11.99 -7.77 6.29
CA VAL A 69 12.46 -6.88 5.22
C VAL A 69 11.43 -5.79 4.93
N ALA A 70 10.12 -6.12 4.84
CA ALA A 70 9.07 -5.16 4.59
C ALA A 70 8.97 -4.12 5.72
N ILE A 71 8.97 -4.56 6.98
CA ILE A 71 8.92 -3.66 8.15
C ILE A 71 10.14 -2.75 8.18
N ARG A 72 11.34 -3.31 7.97
CA ARG A 72 12.58 -2.53 7.95
C ARG A 72 12.58 -1.49 6.84
N ALA A 73 12.13 -1.84 5.63
CA ALA A 73 12.05 -0.90 4.52
C ALA A 73 11.13 0.30 4.84
N ALA A 74 9.97 0.06 5.45
CA ALA A 74 9.06 1.12 5.88
C ALA A 74 9.70 2.01 6.97
N ASN A 75 10.34 1.40 7.97
CA ASN A 75 10.93 2.12 9.10
C ASN A 75 12.13 2.97 8.68
N GLU A 76 13.04 2.44 7.84
CA GLU A 76 14.23 3.19 7.36
C GLU A 76 13.84 4.40 6.51
N LEU A 77 12.68 4.38 5.87
CA LEU A 77 12.13 5.51 5.12
C LEU A 77 11.24 6.42 5.97
N GLY A 78 11.05 6.12 7.26
CA GLY A 78 10.20 6.89 8.17
C GLY A 78 8.71 6.86 7.78
N LEU A 79 8.25 5.78 7.18
CA LEU A 79 6.87 5.66 6.71
C LEU A 79 6.00 4.95 7.75
N ASP A 80 5.05 5.68 8.32
CA ASP A 80 4.02 5.11 9.22
C ASP A 80 3.02 4.21 8.47
N VAL A 81 2.79 4.49 7.19
CA VAL A 81 2.02 3.66 6.27
C VAL A 81 2.84 3.44 5.01
N ALA A 82 3.04 2.19 4.62
CA ALA A 82 3.79 1.85 3.42
C ALA A 82 3.19 0.64 2.70
N GLY A 83 3.17 0.72 1.36
CA GLY A 83 3.07 -0.45 0.49
C GLY A 83 4.46 -0.82 0.02
N VAL A 84 4.99 -1.94 0.48
CA VAL A 84 6.30 -2.45 0.11
C VAL A 84 6.15 -3.54 -0.93
N ASP A 85 6.78 -3.36 -2.07
CA ASP A 85 6.83 -4.35 -3.15
C ASP A 85 8.18 -5.06 -3.13
N MET A 86 8.14 -6.38 -3.18
CA MET A 86 9.33 -7.22 -3.07
C MET A 86 9.33 -8.34 -4.09
N LEU A 87 10.54 -8.78 -4.44
CA LEU A 87 10.78 -10.02 -5.21
C LEU A 87 11.44 -11.06 -4.30
N ASP A 88 11.12 -12.32 -4.52
CA ASP A 88 11.90 -13.42 -3.97
C ASP A 88 13.11 -13.68 -4.87
N SER A 89 14.28 -13.86 -4.27
CA SER A 89 15.51 -14.26 -4.97
C SER A 89 16.19 -15.40 -4.23
N ALA A 90 17.18 -16.01 -4.87
CA ALA A 90 18.02 -17.05 -4.27
C ALA A 90 18.74 -16.57 -3.00
N SER A 91 18.96 -15.26 -2.87
CA SER A 91 19.61 -14.65 -1.68
C SER A 91 18.62 -14.08 -0.65
N GLY A 92 17.32 -14.29 -0.84
CA GLY A 92 16.26 -13.79 0.02
C GLY A 92 15.42 -12.69 -0.61
N PRO A 93 14.49 -12.07 0.13
CA PRO A 93 13.59 -11.05 -0.39
C PRO A 93 14.33 -9.75 -0.72
N LEU A 94 14.04 -9.19 -1.90
CA LEU A 94 14.60 -7.95 -2.41
C LEU A 94 13.49 -6.90 -2.53
N VAL A 95 13.68 -5.72 -1.93
CA VAL A 95 12.73 -4.60 -2.05
C VAL A 95 12.86 -3.94 -3.41
N LEU A 96 11.75 -3.80 -4.13
CA LEU A 96 11.64 -3.04 -5.36
C LEU A 96 11.34 -1.58 -5.10
N GLU A 97 10.30 -1.35 -4.29
CA GLU A 97 9.84 0.00 -3.95
C GLU A 97 9.09 0.00 -2.61
N ALA A 98 9.05 1.18 -1.97
CA ALA A 98 8.16 1.46 -0.86
C ALA A 98 7.37 2.73 -1.16
N ASN A 99 6.03 2.63 -1.09
CA ASN A 99 5.09 3.68 -1.46
C ASN A 99 4.31 4.15 -0.23
N SER A 100 4.37 5.45 0.07
CA SER A 100 3.67 6.06 1.21
C SER A 100 2.15 6.20 1.00
N SER A 101 1.66 6.05 -0.23
CA SER A 101 0.23 6.12 -0.56
C SER A 101 -0.17 4.94 -1.43
N PRO A 102 -0.10 3.71 -0.89
CA PRO A 102 -0.37 2.51 -1.67
C PRO A 102 -1.85 2.42 -2.07
N GLY A 103 -2.11 1.95 -3.29
CA GLY A 103 -3.46 1.54 -3.69
C GLY A 103 -3.91 0.32 -2.89
N LEU A 104 -5.10 0.36 -2.30
CA LEU A 104 -5.61 -0.67 -1.40
C LEU A 104 -6.53 -1.69 -2.06
N GLU A 105 -7.14 -1.35 -3.21
CA GLU A 105 -8.17 -2.17 -3.86
C GLU A 105 -7.73 -3.63 -4.09
N GLY A 106 -6.56 -3.83 -4.68
CA GLY A 106 -6.06 -5.17 -5.00
C GLY A 106 -5.84 -6.04 -3.76
N ILE A 107 -5.23 -5.48 -2.73
CA ILE A 107 -4.91 -6.23 -1.51
C ILE A 107 -6.14 -6.47 -0.64
N GLU A 108 -7.07 -5.51 -0.54
CA GLU A 108 -8.33 -5.69 0.16
C GLU A 108 -9.18 -6.77 -0.53
N ARG A 109 -9.21 -6.78 -1.87
CA ARG A 109 -9.89 -7.81 -2.64
C ARG A 109 -9.26 -9.20 -2.45
N ALA A 110 -7.94 -9.29 -2.43
CA ALA A 110 -7.22 -10.56 -2.27
C ALA A 110 -7.36 -11.13 -0.86
N THR A 111 -7.31 -10.28 0.16
CA THR A 111 -7.23 -10.70 1.56
C THR A 111 -8.57 -10.68 2.29
N GLY A 112 -9.56 -9.92 1.81
CA GLY A 112 -10.80 -9.64 2.52
C GLY A 112 -10.63 -8.71 3.73
N ILE A 113 -9.42 -8.15 3.94
CA ILE A 113 -9.10 -7.27 5.06
C ILE A 113 -9.43 -5.83 4.65
N ASN A 114 -10.22 -5.12 5.46
CA ASN A 114 -10.39 -3.68 5.30
C ASN A 114 -9.13 -2.95 5.80
N VAL A 115 -8.18 -2.75 4.90
CA VAL A 115 -6.87 -2.13 5.19
C VAL A 115 -7.05 -0.66 5.56
N ALA A 116 -7.95 0.04 4.89
CA ALA A 116 -8.25 1.44 5.20
C ALA A 116 -8.70 1.60 6.67
N ALA A 117 -9.60 0.74 7.15
CA ALA A 117 -10.03 0.74 8.54
C ALA A 117 -8.87 0.45 9.51
N ARG A 118 -7.94 -0.44 9.15
CA ARG A 118 -6.75 -0.72 9.96
C ARG A 118 -5.83 0.48 10.05
N ILE A 119 -5.60 1.18 8.93
CA ILE A 119 -4.80 2.42 8.91
C ILE A 119 -5.41 3.47 9.84
N VAL A 120 -6.71 3.75 9.69
CA VAL A 120 -7.42 4.74 10.53
C VAL A 120 -7.37 4.36 12.01
N SER A 121 -7.58 3.08 12.34
CA SER A 121 -7.52 2.60 13.73
C SER A 121 -6.14 2.78 14.34
N SER A 122 -5.08 2.47 13.59
CA SER A 122 -3.69 2.61 14.05
C SER A 122 -3.31 4.08 14.25
N LEU A 123 -3.73 4.96 13.33
CA LEU A 123 -3.51 6.41 13.46
C LEU A 123 -4.23 6.97 14.69
N ARG A 124 -5.48 6.57 14.94
CA ARG A 124 -6.23 7.00 16.13
C ARG A 124 -5.55 6.54 17.43
N ALA A 125 -5.04 5.31 17.47
CA ALA A 125 -4.30 4.80 18.62
C ALA A 125 -3.04 5.63 18.87
N ARG A 126 -2.26 5.90 17.82
CA ARG A 126 -1.04 6.71 17.90
C ARG A 126 -1.30 8.14 18.38
N VAL A 127 -2.35 8.78 17.87
CA VAL A 127 -2.74 10.13 18.30
C VAL A 127 -3.12 10.13 19.78
N ARG A 128 -3.87 9.12 20.23
CA ARG A 128 -4.25 9.00 21.65
C ARG A 128 -3.03 8.85 22.53
N GLU A 129 -2.09 7.95 22.19
CA GLU A 129 -0.83 7.77 22.93
C GLU A 129 -0.07 9.10 23.06
N ARG A 130 0.08 9.86 21.97
CA ARG A 130 0.78 11.15 21.99
C ARG A 130 0.08 12.23 22.82
N ILE A 131 -1.25 12.21 22.89
CA ILE A 131 -2.02 13.10 23.77
C ILE A 131 -1.78 12.71 25.24
N GLU A 132 -1.80 11.42 25.56
CA GLU A 132 -1.56 10.91 26.91
C GLU A 132 -0.12 11.15 27.37
N GLU A 133 0.85 11.12 26.46
CA GLU A 133 2.26 11.45 26.71
C GLU A 133 2.53 12.97 26.79
N GLY A 134 1.53 13.81 26.48
CA GLY A 134 1.64 15.28 26.51
C GLY A 134 2.36 15.89 25.29
N ASP A 135 2.65 15.08 24.27
CA ASP A 135 3.32 15.49 23.04
C ASP A 135 2.40 16.27 22.09
N MET A 136 1.08 16.16 22.27
CA MET A 136 0.07 16.88 21.51
C MET A 136 -1.01 17.43 22.45
N PRO A 137 -1.47 18.68 22.24
CA PRO A 137 -2.61 19.19 23.00
C PRO A 137 -3.85 18.34 22.70
N PRO A 138 -4.72 18.08 23.70
CA PRO A 138 -6.01 17.49 23.44
C PRO A 138 -6.75 18.38 22.45
N ASN A 139 -7.38 17.75 21.44
CA ASN A 139 -8.06 18.45 20.34
C ASN A 139 -9.13 19.39 20.90
N GLN A 140 -8.80 20.67 21.03
CA GLN A 140 -9.77 21.72 21.30
C GLN A 140 -10.31 22.13 19.95
N ASP A 141 -11.58 21.88 19.70
CA ASP A 141 -12.35 22.32 18.54
C ASP A 141 -12.19 21.52 17.23
N VAL A 142 -12.74 20.30 17.23
CA VAL A 142 -13.49 19.90 16.03
C VAL A 142 -14.93 20.40 16.27
N PRO A 143 -15.45 21.39 15.54
CA PRO A 143 -16.85 21.70 15.62
C PRO A 143 -17.63 20.43 15.26
N HIS A 144 -18.46 19.96 16.18
CA HIS A 144 -19.42 18.92 15.88
C HIS A 144 -20.19 19.39 14.66
N GLY A 145 -19.97 18.72 13.51
CA GLY A 145 -20.61 19.08 12.27
C GLY A 145 -22.08 19.25 12.48
N SER A 146 -22.56 20.47 12.24
CA SER A 146 -23.95 20.76 12.04
C SER A 146 -24.50 19.72 11.07
N SER A 147 -25.54 19.06 11.48
CA SER A 147 -26.36 18.13 10.71
C SER A 147 -26.47 18.62 9.28
N ILE A 148 -26.00 17.81 8.33
CA ILE A 148 -26.33 18.02 6.92
C ILE A 148 -27.80 17.67 6.85
N GLU A 149 -28.68 18.69 6.98
CA GLU A 149 -30.09 18.58 6.65
C GLU A 149 -30.18 18.24 5.16
N ASN A 150 -30.70 17.07 4.88
CA ASN A 150 -31.09 16.64 3.54
C ASN A 150 -32.14 17.58 3.00
N HIS A 151 -31.75 18.56 2.19
CA HIS A 151 -32.69 19.24 1.29
C HIS A 151 -32.85 18.32 0.05
N LEU A 152 -33.75 17.35 0.22
CA LEU A 152 -34.44 16.75 -0.90
C LEU A 152 -35.59 17.72 -1.28
N ASP A 153 -35.28 18.65 -2.16
CA ASP A 153 -36.30 19.46 -2.82
C ASP A 153 -37.18 18.55 -3.70
N SER A 154 -38.37 18.35 -3.19
CA SER A 154 -39.55 17.90 -3.93
C SER A 154 -39.80 18.88 -5.08
N ASN A 155 -39.52 18.46 -6.31
CA ASN A 155 -40.02 19.12 -7.51
C ASN A 155 -41.07 18.20 -8.14
N GLU A 156 -42.29 18.22 -7.57
CA GLU A 156 -43.48 17.72 -8.23
C GLU A 156 -44.19 18.89 -8.91
N ALA A 157 -44.50 18.63 -10.18
CA ALA A 157 -45.68 19.04 -10.93
C ALA A 157 -45.94 20.53 -11.19
N SER A 158 -45.89 20.91 -12.45
CA SER A 158 -47.03 21.51 -13.17
C SER A 158 -46.63 21.97 -14.56
N GLY A 159 -47.35 21.48 -15.58
CA GLY A 159 -47.35 22.05 -16.93
C GLY A 159 -47.29 21.02 -18.02
#